data_981e59991d41e065154e7fe3a7113b63
#
_entry.id   981e59991d41e065154e7fe3a7113b63
#
_cell.length_a   1.000
_cell.length_b   1.000
_cell.length_c   1.000
_cell.angle_alpha   90.00
_cell.angle_beta   90.00
_cell.angle_gamma   90.00
#
_symmetry.space_group_name_H-M   'P 1'
#
loop_
_entity.id
_entity.type
_entity.pdbx_description
1 polymer ?
#
loop_
_entity_poly.entity_id
_entity_poly.type
_entity_poly.pdbx_seq_one_letter_code
_entity_poly.pdbx_strand_id
1 'polypeptide(L)'
;MPISLQKGQKVSLTKGNPGLTKVVVGLGWDVNSFYTGGDFDLDAAAFLLGESGKVTSSGDFVFYGNLKHSSGAVEHLGDNLTGEGAGDDEQIRIDLTKVPDNIQRIAFTVTIYEAESRRQNFGMVNNAFIRIFDETNGQEMLRYDLGEDFSIETAAVFGEVYKNNGEWKFNAIGSGYQGGLAALCANYGVDVE
;
A
#
# COMPACT_ATOMS: atom_id res chain seq x y z
N MET A 1 9.94 -9.88 17.40
CA MET A 1 8.87 -10.61 16.70
C MET A 1 7.95 -9.61 16.03
N PRO A 2 7.59 -9.82 14.74
CA PRO A 2 6.66 -8.93 14.08
C PRO A 2 5.26 -9.02 14.70
N ILE A 3 4.56 -7.89 14.72
CA ILE A 3 3.21 -7.81 15.26
C ILE A 3 2.23 -8.21 14.16
N SER A 4 1.40 -9.21 14.44
CA SER A 4 0.32 -9.61 13.54
C SER A 4 -0.92 -8.77 13.86
N LEU A 5 -1.40 -8.00 12.87
CA LEU A 5 -2.49 -7.05 13.05
C LEU A 5 -3.82 -7.61 12.56
N GLN A 6 -4.89 -7.09 13.14
CA GLN A 6 -6.26 -7.31 12.70
C GLN A 6 -6.84 -6.02 12.10
N LYS A 7 -7.88 -6.14 11.29
CA LYS A 7 -8.55 -4.99 10.68
C LYS A 7 -8.93 -3.95 11.72
N GLY A 8 -8.58 -2.69 11.44
CA GLY A 8 -8.82 -1.55 12.31
C GLY A 8 -7.80 -1.37 13.42
N GLN A 9 -6.86 -2.29 13.58
CA GLN A 9 -5.83 -2.20 14.61
C GLN A 9 -4.76 -1.18 14.22
N LYS A 10 -4.32 -0.41 15.20
CA LYS A 10 -3.30 0.62 15.04
C LYS A 10 -2.10 0.30 15.93
N VAL A 11 -0.89 0.57 15.42
CA VAL A 11 0.35 0.33 16.15
C VAL A 11 1.36 1.44 15.84
N SER A 12 2.17 1.79 16.84
CA SER A 12 3.26 2.76 16.65
C SER A 12 4.46 2.08 15.99
N LEU A 13 5.04 2.74 14.97
CA LEU A 13 6.28 2.32 14.36
C LEU A 13 7.50 2.86 15.10
N THR A 14 7.42 4.10 15.57
CA THR A 14 8.57 4.83 16.11
C THR A 14 8.69 4.79 17.63
N LYS A 15 7.63 4.53 18.37
CA LYS A 15 7.63 4.51 19.82
C LYS A 15 8.61 3.48 20.40
N GLY A 16 8.64 2.28 19.83
CA GLY A 16 9.57 1.22 20.23
C GLY A 16 10.89 1.24 19.46
N ASN A 17 11.02 2.12 18.47
CA ASN A 17 12.18 2.19 17.58
C ASN A 17 12.53 3.66 17.30
N PRO A 18 13.08 4.39 18.29
CA PRO A 18 13.30 5.84 18.16
C PRO A 18 14.32 6.21 17.07
N GLY A 19 15.16 5.27 16.65
CA GLY A 19 16.11 5.46 15.56
C GLY A 19 15.57 5.09 14.17
N LEU A 20 14.31 4.73 14.07
CA LEU A 20 13.71 4.32 12.79
C LEU A 20 13.58 5.52 11.85
N THR A 21 14.21 5.43 10.68
CA THR A 21 14.16 6.48 9.66
C THR A 21 13.60 6.00 8.34
N LYS A 22 13.91 4.78 7.95
CA LYS A 22 13.51 4.21 6.64
C LYS A 22 12.82 2.89 6.82
N VAL A 23 11.67 2.76 6.20
CA VAL A 23 10.91 1.50 6.19
C VAL A 23 10.61 1.09 4.76
N VAL A 24 10.42 -0.21 4.56
CA VAL A 24 9.89 -0.75 3.31
C VAL A 24 8.54 -1.36 3.61
N VAL A 25 7.56 -0.97 2.80
CA VAL A 25 6.22 -1.54 2.83
C VAL A 25 6.16 -2.59 1.74
N GLY A 26 6.01 -3.85 2.13
CA GLY A 26 5.85 -4.97 1.22
C GLY A 26 4.39 -5.35 1.10
N LEU A 27 3.93 -5.55 -0.13
CA LEU A 27 2.57 -5.98 -0.44
C LEU A 27 2.66 -7.28 -1.25
N GLY A 28 1.85 -8.25 -0.88
CA GLY A 28 1.87 -9.55 -1.55
C GLY A 28 0.47 -10.11 -1.68
N TRP A 29 0.32 -11.04 -2.62
CA TRP A 29 -0.95 -11.69 -2.94
C TRP A 29 -0.71 -12.96 -3.74
N ASP A 30 -1.70 -13.85 -3.73
CA ASP A 30 -1.74 -15.01 -4.60
C ASP A 30 -2.97 -14.92 -5.48
N VAL A 31 -2.83 -15.25 -6.74
CA VAL A 31 -3.96 -15.34 -7.67
C VAL A 31 -4.37 -16.80 -7.84
N ASN A 32 -5.67 -17.02 -7.93
CA ASN A 32 -6.20 -18.37 -8.10
C ASN A 32 -6.02 -18.81 -9.55
N SER A 33 -5.13 -19.78 -9.77
CA SER A 33 -4.80 -20.31 -11.09
C SER A 33 -5.93 -21.04 -11.80
N PHE A 34 -7.04 -21.30 -11.11
CA PHE A 34 -8.21 -21.94 -11.71
C PHE A 34 -9.06 -20.97 -12.53
N TYR A 35 -8.88 -19.66 -12.36
CA TYR A 35 -9.57 -18.66 -13.15
C TYR A 35 -8.71 -18.30 -14.36
N THR A 36 -8.90 -19.03 -15.45
CA THR A 36 -8.08 -18.93 -16.66
C THR A 36 -8.58 -17.86 -17.65
N GLY A 37 -8.77 -16.64 -17.18
CA GLY A 37 -9.27 -15.56 -18.01
C GLY A 37 -8.19 -14.59 -18.51
N GLY A 38 -6.92 -14.86 -18.26
CA GLY A 38 -5.80 -13.98 -18.59
C GLY A 38 -4.95 -13.70 -17.37
N ASP A 39 -3.81 -13.07 -17.58
CA ASP A 39 -2.89 -12.72 -16.52
C ASP A 39 -3.50 -11.67 -15.59
N PHE A 40 -3.33 -11.88 -14.28
CA PHE A 40 -3.67 -10.89 -13.28
C PHE A 40 -2.50 -9.91 -13.15
N ASP A 41 -2.79 -8.66 -13.37
CA ASP A 41 -1.82 -7.58 -13.23
C ASP A 41 -2.27 -6.68 -12.07
N LEU A 42 -1.69 -6.90 -10.89
CA LEU A 42 -1.98 -6.13 -9.70
C LEU A 42 -0.86 -5.10 -9.48
N ASP A 43 -1.27 -3.86 -9.22
CA ASP A 43 -0.35 -2.76 -9.02
C ASP A 43 -0.53 -2.13 -7.65
N ALA A 44 0.58 -1.97 -6.93
CA ALA A 44 0.60 -1.24 -5.68
C ALA A 44 0.79 0.26 -5.93
N ALA A 45 0.19 1.07 -5.07
CA ALA A 45 0.32 2.52 -5.12
C ALA A 45 0.33 3.11 -3.71
N ALA A 46 0.89 4.32 -3.59
CA ALA A 46 0.87 5.10 -2.36
C ALA A 46 0.26 6.47 -2.65
N PHE A 47 -0.68 6.88 -1.81
CA PHE A 47 -1.26 8.21 -1.83
C PHE A 47 -0.78 8.98 -0.61
N LEU A 48 -0.06 10.09 -0.83
CA LEU A 48 0.38 10.97 0.24
C LEU A 48 -0.73 12.00 0.49
N LEU A 49 -1.31 11.95 1.67
CA LEU A 49 -2.52 12.69 2.01
C LEU A 49 -2.24 13.80 3.02
N GLY A 50 -2.84 14.96 2.79
CA GLY A 50 -2.83 16.06 3.73
C GLY A 50 -3.84 15.89 4.86
N GLU A 51 -4.03 16.94 5.65
CA GLU A 51 -4.94 16.96 6.79
C GLU A 51 -6.40 16.63 6.39
N SER A 52 -6.80 17.01 5.17
CA SER A 52 -8.15 16.73 4.65
C SER A 52 -8.38 15.26 4.28
N GLY A 53 -7.34 14.43 4.31
CA GLY A 53 -7.41 13.04 3.85
C GLY A 53 -7.34 12.90 2.33
N LYS A 54 -6.91 13.97 1.65
CA LYS A 54 -6.76 14.00 0.19
C LYS A 54 -5.35 14.43 -0.19
N VAL A 55 -4.95 14.12 -1.42
CA VAL A 55 -3.66 14.59 -1.96
C VAL A 55 -3.67 16.12 -2.07
N THR A 56 -2.49 16.74 -1.91
CA THR A 56 -2.33 18.19 -2.01
C THR A 56 -1.86 18.61 -3.41
N SER A 57 -1.36 17.67 -4.19
CA SER A 57 -0.97 17.88 -5.58
C SER A 57 -0.98 16.55 -6.33
N SER A 58 -0.98 16.60 -7.66
CA SER A 58 -0.96 15.40 -8.51
C SER A 58 0.29 14.54 -8.30
N GLY A 59 1.41 15.16 -7.89
CA GLY A 59 2.66 14.47 -7.59
C GLY A 59 2.64 13.66 -6.29
N ASP A 60 1.60 13.79 -5.47
CA ASP A 60 1.44 13.05 -4.22
C ASP A 60 0.91 11.63 -4.42
N PHE A 61 0.79 11.20 -5.65
CA PHE A 61 0.39 9.85 -6.03
C PHE A 61 1.59 9.11 -6.63
N VAL A 62 2.05 8.06 -5.93
CA VAL A 62 3.20 7.23 -6.34
C VAL A 62 2.69 5.88 -6.81
N PHE A 63 3.00 5.55 -8.06
CA PHE A 63 2.53 4.34 -8.74
C PHE A 63 3.47 4.04 -9.92
N TYR A 64 3.18 3.04 -10.75
CA TYR A 64 4.05 2.66 -11.87
C TYR A 64 4.32 3.81 -12.86
N GLY A 65 3.43 4.78 -12.99
CA GLY A 65 3.61 5.97 -13.85
C GLY A 65 4.36 7.12 -13.18
N ASN A 66 4.59 7.05 -11.87
CA ASN A 66 5.33 8.04 -11.08
C ASN A 66 5.99 7.34 -9.91
N LEU A 67 7.16 6.77 -10.14
CA LEU A 67 7.81 5.86 -9.20
C LEU A 67 8.40 6.55 -7.96
N LYS A 68 8.55 7.86 -7.97
CA LYS A 68 9.21 8.57 -6.88
C LYS A 68 8.54 9.92 -6.60
N HIS A 69 8.20 10.15 -5.35
CA HIS A 69 7.70 11.46 -4.92
C HIS A 69 8.81 12.50 -4.98
N SER A 70 8.47 13.75 -5.32
CA SER A 70 9.43 14.86 -5.48
C SER A 70 10.24 15.15 -4.21
N SER A 71 9.70 14.87 -3.02
CA SER A 71 10.42 15.01 -1.75
C SER A 71 11.53 13.97 -1.55
N GLY A 72 11.47 12.87 -2.31
CA GLY A 72 12.32 11.70 -2.09
C GLY A 72 11.88 10.82 -0.93
N ALA A 73 10.75 11.13 -0.29
CA ALA A 73 10.26 10.39 0.87
C ALA A 73 9.65 9.04 0.52
N VAL A 74 9.02 8.92 -0.64
CA VAL A 74 8.30 7.70 -1.07
C VAL A 74 8.78 7.30 -2.45
N GLU A 75 9.13 6.02 -2.59
CA GLU A 75 9.61 5.45 -3.85
C GLU A 75 9.03 4.05 -4.06
N HIS A 76 8.38 3.85 -5.20
CA HIS A 76 7.93 2.53 -5.65
C HIS A 76 9.13 1.81 -6.26
N LEU A 77 9.46 0.65 -5.73
CA LEU A 77 10.68 -0.07 -6.13
C LEU A 77 10.49 -0.94 -7.38
N GLY A 78 9.31 -0.87 -8.00
CA GLY A 78 8.98 -1.66 -9.18
C GLY A 78 8.52 -3.07 -8.85
N ASP A 79 8.19 -3.83 -9.88
CA ASP A 79 7.80 -5.22 -9.73
C ASP A 79 8.99 -6.07 -9.31
N ASN A 80 8.78 -6.96 -8.37
CA ASN A 80 9.77 -7.98 -8.06
C ASN A 80 9.60 -9.15 -9.06
N LEU A 81 10.16 -8.95 -10.25
CA LEU A 81 10.03 -9.91 -11.35
C LEU A 81 10.73 -11.24 -11.10
N THR A 82 11.59 -11.33 -10.09
CA THR A 82 12.40 -12.52 -9.86
C THR A 82 11.75 -13.51 -8.90
N GLY A 83 10.73 -13.10 -8.15
CA GLY A 83 10.16 -13.95 -7.11
C GLY A 83 11.14 -14.29 -6.00
N GLU A 84 12.36 -13.78 -6.07
CA GLU A 84 13.38 -13.95 -5.04
C GLU A 84 13.24 -12.85 -4.01
N GLY A 85 12.74 -13.20 -2.85
CA GLY A 85 12.54 -12.29 -1.77
C GLY A 85 11.47 -12.82 -0.83
N ALA A 86 11.19 -12.14 0.22
CA ALA A 86 10.36 -12.58 1.34
C ALA A 86 8.86 -12.72 1.02
N GLY A 87 8.50 -12.97 -0.23
CA GLY A 87 7.11 -13.18 -0.65
C GLY A 87 6.35 -11.91 -1.02
N ASP A 88 7.01 -10.76 -1.05
CA ASP A 88 6.39 -9.52 -1.51
C ASP A 88 6.37 -9.48 -3.04
N ASP A 89 5.21 -9.12 -3.61
CA ASP A 89 5.08 -8.91 -5.06
C ASP A 89 5.55 -7.51 -5.44
N GLU A 90 5.23 -6.52 -4.61
CA GLU A 90 5.68 -5.14 -4.80
C GLU A 90 6.13 -4.52 -3.48
N GLN A 91 7.05 -3.56 -3.58
CA GLN A 91 7.60 -2.88 -2.42
C GLN A 91 7.61 -1.37 -2.63
N ILE A 92 7.31 -0.63 -1.55
CA ILE A 92 7.35 0.83 -1.52
C ILE A 92 8.24 1.24 -0.35
N ARG A 93 9.31 1.99 -0.66
CA ARG A 93 10.23 2.53 0.35
C ARG A 93 9.73 3.87 0.86
N ILE A 94 9.81 4.08 2.17
CA ILE A 94 9.51 5.36 2.79
C ILE A 94 10.69 5.82 3.64
N ASP A 95 11.15 7.04 3.38
CA ASP A 95 12.05 7.76 4.28
C ASP A 95 11.21 8.71 5.13
N LEU A 96 10.98 8.33 6.38
CA LEU A 96 10.12 9.08 7.30
C LEU A 96 10.66 10.48 7.59
N THR A 97 11.96 10.69 7.45
CA THR A 97 12.61 11.98 7.71
C THR A 97 12.40 12.99 6.59
N LYS A 98 12.02 12.53 5.40
CA LYS A 98 11.82 13.38 4.22
C LYS A 98 10.37 13.66 3.89
N VAL A 99 9.43 13.08 4.64
CA VAL A 99 8.01 13.33 4.40
C VAL A 99 7.67 14.79 4.68
N PRO A 100 7.10 15.53 3.71
CA PRO A 100 6.74 16.93 3.93
C PRO A 100 5.78 17.12 5.10
N ASP A 101 5.90 18.25 5.79
CA ASP A 101 5.09 18.56 6.99
C ASP A 101 3.58 18.59 6.70
N ASN A 102 3.20 18.95 5.47
CA ASN A 102 1.80 18.98 5.06
C ASN A 102 1.19 17.61 4.81
N ILE A 103 2.02 16.56 4.73
CA ILE A 103 1.56 15.19 4.55
C ILE A 103 1.36 14.54 5.92
N GLN A 104 0.15 14.11 6.19
CA GLN A 104 -0.25 13.50 7.46
C GLN A 104 -0.40 11.99 7.38
N ARG A 105 -0.72 11.47 6.18
CA ARG A 105 -0.98 10.05 5.96
C ARG A 105 -0.42 9.61 4.63
N ILE A 106 -0.01 8.34 4.57
CA ILE A 106 0.37 7.67 3.32
C ILE A 106 -0.43 6.39 3.25
N ALA A 107 -1.38 6.32 2.32
CA ALA A 107 -2.23 5.15 2.13
C ALA A 107 -1.63 4.21 1.09
N PHE A 108 -1.65 2.91 1.37
CA PHE A 108 -1.13 1.87 0.47
C PHE A 108 -2.29 1.09 -0.12
N THR A 109 -2.32 1.03 -1.44
CA THR A 109 -3.42 0.43 -2.20
C THR A 109 -2.90 -0.59 -3.19
N VAL A 110 -3.77 -1.52 -3.56
CA VAL A 110 -3.52 -2.45 -4.66
C VAL A 110 -4.74 -2.42 -5.58
N THR A 111 -4.49 -2.36 -6.88
CA THR A 111 -5.53 -2.38 -7.90
C THR A 111 -5.27 -3.47 -8.92
N ILE A 112 -6.33 -3.99 -9.53
CA ILE A 112 -6.24 -4.94 -10.63
C ILE A 112 -6.35 -4.16 -11.94
N TYR A 113 -5.29 -4.20 -12.74
CA TYR A 113 -5.22 -3.50 -14.02
C TYR A 113 -6.24 -4.09 -15.00
N GLU A 114 -7.00 -3.21 -15.65
CA GLU A 114 -8.04 -3.61 -16.61
C GLU A 114 -9.02 -4.67 -16.07
N ALA A 115 -9.34 -4.60 -14.78
CA ALA A 115 -10.15 -5.61 -14.10
C ALA A 115 -11.50 -5.84 -14.79
N GLU A 116 -12.16 -4.77 -15.21
CA GLU A 116 -13.48 -4.86 -15.85
C GLU A 116 -13.41 -5.58 -17.19
N SER A 117 -12.48 -5.18 -18.07
CA SER A 117 -12.32 -5.79 -19.38
C SER A 117 -11.86 -7.24 -19.30
N ARG A 118 -11.06 -7.56 -18.28
CA ARG A 118 -10.55 -8.92 -18.02
C ARG A 118 -11.48 -9.76 -17.15
N ARG A 119 -12.56 -9.16 -16.64
CA ARG A 119 -13.52 -9.80 -15.72
C ARG A 119 -12.84 -10.35 -14.46
N GLN A 120 -11.96 -9.58 -13.88
CA GLN A 120 -11.19 -9.92 -12.68
C GLN A 120 -11.63 -9.08 -11.49
N ASN A 121 -11.52 -9.66 -10.29
CA ASN A 121 -11.81 -8.95 -9.03
C ASN A 121 -11.02 -9.59 -7.88
N PHE A 122 -11.04 -8.94 -6.71
CA PHE A 122 -10.32 -9.41 -5.53
C PHE A 122 -10.90 -10.71 -4.93
N GLY A 123 -12.10 -11.12 -5.33
CA GLY A 123 -12.61 -12.45 -4.97
C GLY A 123 -11.78 -13.59 -5.53
N MET A 124 -10.97 -13.32 -6.54
CA MET A 124 -10.04 -14.27 -7.19
C MET A 124 -8.62 -14.19 -6.63
N VAL A 125 -8.39 -13.29 -5.66
CA VAL A 125 -7.08 -13.06 -5.05
C VAL A 125 -7.09 -13.61 -3.63
N ASN A 126 -6.08 -14.39 -3.29
CA ASN A 126 -5.93 -15.00 -1.97
C ASN A 126 -4.65 -14.54 -1.30
N ASN A 127 -4.59 -14.73 0.02
CA ASN A 127 -3.38 -14.48 0.81
C ASN A 127 -2.79 -13.08 0.61
N ALA A 128 -3.65 -12.08 0.43
CA ALA A 128 -3.23 -10.69 0.32
C ALA A 128 -2.74 -10.19 1.68
N PHE A 129 -1.60 -9.50 1.67
CA PHE A 129 -1.02 -8.97 2.92
C PHE A 129 -0.26 -7.68 2.66
N ILE A 130 -0.07 -6.93 3.74
CA ILE A 130 0.87 -5.82 3.82
C ILE A 130 1.76 -6.03 5.04
N ARG A 131 3.05 -5.79 4.88
CA ARG A 131 4.02 -5.85 5.98
C ARG A 131 4.93 -4.65 5.93
N ILE A 132 5.51 -4.29 7.06
CA ILE A 132 6.50 -3.22 7.15
C ILE A 132 7.73 -3.76 7.83
N PHE A 133 8.90 -3.50 7.22
CA PHE A 133 10.18 -3.84 7.83
C PHE A 133 11.12 -2.64 7.83
N ASP A 134 12.05 -2.65 8.78
CA ASP A 134 13.10 -1.65 8.88
C ASP A 134 14.12 -1.89 7.77
N GLU A 135 14.33 -0.92 6.90
CA GLU A 135 15.25 -1.06 5.77
C GLU A 135 16.69 -1.24 6.23
N THR A 136 17.08 -0.67 7.37
CA THR A 136 18.48 -0.71 7.84
C THR A 136 18.93 -2.08 8.30
N ASN A 137 18.02 -2.91 8.81
CA ASN A 137 18.37 -4.23 9.35
C ASN A 137 17.52 -5.38 8.79
N GLY A 138 16.52 -5.07 7.95
CA GLY A 138 15.63 -6.07 7.37
C GLY A 138 14.64 -6.69 8.33
N GLN A 139 14.53 -6.16 9.55
CA GLN A 139 13.65 -6.72 10.57
C GLN A 139 12.19 -6.36 10.29
N GLU A 140 11.35 -7.39 10.11
CA GLU A 140 9.90 -7.19 9.97
C GLU A 140 9.32 -6.69 11.29
N MET A 141 8.58 -5.60 11.22
CA MET A 141 7.98 -4.95 12.39
C MET A 141 6.53 -5.35 12.59
N LEU A 142 5.77 -5.41 11.48
CA LEU A 142 4.36 -5.78 11.52
C LEU A 142 3.92 -6.43 10.21
N ARG A 143 2.82 -7.15 10.31
CA ARG A 143 2.15 -7.77 9.17
C ARG A 143 0.65 -7.73 9.38
N TYR A 144 -0.07 -7.44 8.31
CA TYR A 144 -1.53 -7.51 8.28
C TYR A 144 -1.96 -8.37 7.10
N ASP A 145 -2.58 -9.50 7.40
CA ASP A 145 -3.17 -10.38 6.40
C ASP A 145 -4.63 -9.97 6.21
N LEU A 146 -4.99 -9.63 4.97
CA LEU A 146 -6.37 -9.24 4.65
C LEU A 146 -7.26 -10.49 4.71
N GLY A 147 -8.15 -10.54 5.69
CA GLY A 147 -9.11 -11.63 5.85
C GLY A 147 -10.48 -11.29 5.30
N GLU A 148 -10.59 -10.24 4.49
CA GLU A 148 -11.86 -9.80 3.95
C GLU A 148 -12.32 -10.66 2.76
N ASP A 149 -13.62 -10.98 2.75
CA ASP A 149 -14.24 -11.68 1.64
C ASP A 149 -14.63 -10.69 0.54
N PHE A 150 -13.64 -10.28 -0.25
CA PHE A 150 -13.92 -9.49 -1.44
C PHE A 150 -14.60 -10.37 -2.51
N SER A 151 -15.52 -9.81 -3.25
CA SER A 151 -16.24 -10.54 -4.29
C SER A 151 -16.29 -9.83 -5.63
N ILE A 152 -16.47 -8.52 -5.62
CA ILE A 152 -16.62 -7.70 -6.84
C ILE A 152 -15.65 -6.52 -6.87
N GLU A 153 -14.97 -6.27 -5.78
CA GLU A 153 -14.03 -5.16 -5.63
C GLU A 153 -12.83 -5.35 -6.56
N THR A 154 -12.36 -4.26 -7.15
CA THR A 154 -11.24 -4.24 -8.09
C THR A 154 -10.08 -3.40 -7.59
N ALA A 155 -10.25 -2.78 -6.44
CA ALA A 155 -9.21 -2.02 -5.74
C ALA A 155 -9.37 -2.22 -4.24
N ALA A 156 -8.26 -2.14 -3.51
CA ALA A 156 -8.28 -2.26 -2.06
C ALA A 156 -7.25 -1.33 -1.42
N VAL A 157 -7.66 -0.70 -0.31
CA VAL A 157 -6.73 0.01 0.59
C VAL A 157 -6.31 -0.99 1.66
N PHE A 158 -5.04 -1.35 1.66
CA PHE A 158 -4.51 -2.35 2.61
C PHE A 158 -4.27 -1.74 3.98
N GLY A 159 -3.67 -0.55 4.02
CA GLY A 159 -3.37 0.14 5.26
C GLY A 159 -2.80 1.52 5.01
N GLU A 160 -2.51 2.23 6.09
CA GLU A 160 -1.90 3.56 6.02
C GLU A 160 -0.87 3.77 7.12
N VAL A 161 0.17 4.54 6.80
CA VAL A 161 1.13 5.08 7.75
C VAL A 161 0.72 6.53 8.01
N TYR A 162 0.63 6.94 9.27
CA TYR A 162 0.17 8.28 9.61
C TYR A 162 0.93 8.88 10.79
N LYS A 163 0.94 10.22 10.83
CA LYS A 163 1.53 10.99 11.93
C LYS A 163 0.51 11.20 13.05
N ASN A 164 0.94 10.98 14.29
CA ASN A 164 0.12 11.29 15.46
C ASN A 164 1.04 11.66 16.62
N ASN A 165 0.93 12.90 17.11
CA ASN A 165 1.73 13.40 18.23
C ASN A 165 3.25 13.20 18.06
N GLY A 166 3.77 13.45 16.87
CA GLY A 166 5.20 13.29 16.57
C GLY A 166 5.65 11.86 16.34
N GLU A 167 4.73 10.89 16.39
CA GLU A 167 5.00 9.49 16.13
C GLU A 167 4.45 9.07 14.76
N TRP A 168 5.14 8.13 14.12
CA TRP A 168 4.61 7.43 12.97
C TRP A 168 3.91 6.16 13.42
N LYS A 169 2.68 5.99 12.96
CA LYS A 169 1.82 4.84 13.30
C LYS A 169 1.31 4.17 12.03
N PHE A 170 0.92 2.92 12.15
CA PHE A 170 0.29 2.17 11.08
C PHE A 170 -1.14 1.78 11.47
N ASN A 171 -2.06 1.87 10.51
CA ASN A 171 -3.45 1.48 10.66
C ASN A 171 -3.79 0.40 9.62
N ALA A 172 -4.24 -0.77 10.07
CA ALA A 172 -4.69 -1.84 9.19
C ALA A 172 -6.12 -1.54 8.73
N ILE A 173 -6.31 -1.29 7.44
CA ILE A 173 -7.60 -0.83 6.90
C ILE A 173 -8.39 -1.98 6.26
N GLY A 174 -7.92 -2.57 5.17
CA GLY A 174 -8.58 -3.68 4.49
C GLY A 174 -9.91 -3.32 3.84
N SER A 175 -10.02 -2.14 3.23
CA SER A 175 -11.25 -1.68 2.55
C SER A 175 -11.17 -1.90 1.05
N GLY A 176 -12.25 -2.43 0.46
CA GLY A 176 -12.36 -2.65 -0.98
C GLY A 176 -13.22 -1.62 -1.68
N TYR A 177 -12.94 -1.40 -2.96
CA TYR A 177 -13.63 -0.44 -3.82
C TYR A 177 -13.93 -1.07 -5.18
N GLN A 178 -15.09 -0.74 -5.72
CA GLN A 178 -15.42 -1.01 -7.12
C GLN A 178 -14.95 0.17 -7.98
N GLY A 179 -14.59 -0.05 -9.24
CA GLY A 179 -14.15 1.01 -10.14
C GLY A 179 -12.64 1.16 -10.24
N GLY A 180 -11.89 0.26 -9.64
CA GLY A 180 -10.44 0.16 -9.78
C GLY A 180 -9.68 1.39 -9.32
N LEU A 181 -8.57 1.68 -9.99
CA LEU A 181 -7.71 2.82 -9.66
C LEU A 181 -8.44 4.16 -9.73
N ALA A 182 -9.37 4.32 -10.68
CA ALA A 182 -10.14 5.56 -10.82
C ALA A 182 -10.98 5.85 -9.57
N ALA A 183 -11.56 4.82 -8.95
CA ALA A 183 -12.32 4.97 -7.73
C ALA A 183 -11.45 5.44 -6.55
N LEU A 184 -10.24 4.88 -6.43
CA LEU A 184 -9.28 5.30 -5.41
C LEU A 184 -8.82 6.74 -5.65
N CYS A 185 -8.50 7.09 -6.90
CA CYS A 185 -8.10 8.44 -7.26
C CYS A 185 -9.19 9.46 -6.91
N ALA A 186 -10.45 9.15 -7.22
CA ALA A 186 -11.58 10.01 -6.86
C ALA A 186 -11.71 10.15 -5.34
N ASN A 187 -11.53 9.05 -4.61
CA ASN A 187 -11.61 9.05 -3.14
C ASN A 187 -10.52 9.93 -2.50
N TYR A 188 -9.33 9.95 -3.07
CA TYR A 188 -8.18 10.69 -2.54
C TYR A 188 -7.93 12.04 -3.23
N GLY A 189 -8.78 12.43 -4.18
CA GLY A 189 -8.71 13.73 -4.82
C GLY A 189 -7.67 13.84 -5.93
N VAL A 190 -7.29 12.73 -6.55
CA VAL A 190 -6.43 12.72 -7.74
C VAL A 190 -7.31 12.79 -8.98
N ASP A 191 -7.03 13.79 -9.84
CA ASP A 191 -7.70 13.89 -11.13
C ASP A 191 -7.17 12.82 -12.08
N VAL A 192 -8.07 12.05 -12.64
CA VAL A 192 -7.75 11.03 -13.64
C VAL A 192 -8.26 11.55 -14.98
N GLU A 193 -7.35 11.89 -15.86
CA GLU A 193 -7.67 12.26 -17.23
C GLU A 193 -7.84 11.00 -18.10
#